data_ffaee1b5d400ceccb23aca1d099aa54c
#
_entry.id   ffaee1b5d400ceccb23aca1d099aa54c
#
_cell.length_a   1.000
_cell.length_b   1.000
_cell.length_c   1.000
_cell.angle_alpha   90.00
_cell.angle_beta   90.00
_cell.angle_gamma   90.00
#
_symmetry.space_group_name_H-M   'P 1'
#
loop_
_entity.id
_entity.type
_entity.pdbx_description
1 polymer ?
#
loop_
_entity_poly.entity_id
_entity_poly.type
_entity_poly.pdbx_seq_one_letter_code
_entity_poly.pdbx_strand_id
1 'polypeptide(L)'
;MLSLRQITRSYRVQRAIGVTAAYYLSFVWHTTRLTIEPTGAVERIAKQVPIILAMWHGQHFLMPFLKPKNIPAKVLISRHRDGEINAAAVEALGNGTIRGSGSHGPDVSGKGGLFAFNAVVRALETGVSVAMTADVPKVSRVAGLGIVKIAQMSGRPIYPVAFATRRRIVLDNWDRTAINLPFSRGAAVAGAPIYVPRDADDATLELARRAVEEALNAATSRAYEIADGTAEGGFRG
;
A
#
# COMPACT_ATOMS: atom_id res chain seq x y z
N MET A 1 -2.98 39.14 -7.69
CA MET A 1 -2.67 37.84 -8.35
C MET A 1 -2.32 36.82 -7.29
N LEU A 2 -3.08 35.69 -7.21
CA LEU A 2 -2.72 34.58 -6.32
C LEU A 2 -1.42 33.95 -6.83
N SER A 3 -0.44 33.72 -5.95
CA SER A 3 0.81 33.05 -6.35
C SER A 3 0.53 31.59 -6.75
N LEU A 4 1.32 31.03 -7.68
CA LEU A 4 1.23 29.60 -8.07
C LEU A 4 1.23 28.67 -6.85
N ARG A 5 1.98 29.02 -5.79
CA ARG A 5 2.01 28.28 -4.51
C ARG A 5 0.67 28.35 -3.75
N GLN A 6 -0.11 29.45 -3.88
CA GLN A 6 -1.43 29.57 -3.23
C GLN A 6 -2.49 28.80 -4.02
N ILE A 7 -2.40 28.78 -5.35
CA ILE A 7 -3.30 28.03 -6.21
C ILE A 7 -3.16 26.53 -5.97
N THR A 8 -1.91 26.01 -5.91
CA THR A 8 -1.66 24.58 -5.63
C THR A 8 -1.98 24.15 -4.19
N ARG A 9 -2.24 25.10 -3.29
CA ARG A 9 -2.69 24.87 -1.91
C ARG A 9 -4.21 24.76 -1.78
N SER A 10 -4.97 25.14 -2.80
CA SER A 10 -6.44 25.04 -2.78
C SER A 10 -6.86 23.59 -2.74
N TYR A 11 -7.74 23.22 -1.82
CA TYR A 11 -8.36 21.89 -1.71
C TYR A 11 -8.97 21.44 -3.05
N ARG A 12 -9.65 22.35 -3.77
CA ARG A 12 -10.26 22.06 -5.08
C ARG A 12 -9.21 21.66 -6.12
N VAL A 13 -8.07 22.33 -6.12
CA VAL A 13 -6.97 22.03 -7.05
C VAL A 13 -6.32 20.69 -6.70
N GLN A 14 -6.08 20.41 -5.43
CA GLN A 14 -5.52 19.12 -4.99
C GLN A 14 -6.48 17.97 -5.33
N ARG A 15 -7.77 18.16 -5.13
CA ARG A 15 -8.79 17.18 -5.53
C ARG A 15 -8.81 16.96 -7.04
N ALA A 16 -8.76 18.01 -7.84
CA ALA A 16 -8.69 17.90 -9.30
C ALA A 16 -7.44 17.14 -9.76
N ILE A 17 -6.27 17.44 -9.18
CA ILE A 17 -5.02 16.70 -9.45
C ILE A 17 -5.17 15.23 -9.07
N GLY A 18 -5.73 14.91 -7.90
CA GLY A 18 -5.95 13.53 -7.45
C GLY A 18 -6.89 12.76 -8.39
N VAL A 19 -7.99 13.37 -8.80
CA VAL A 19 -8.94 12.77 -9.76
C VAL A 19 -8.28 12.54 -11.12
N THR A 20 -7.50 13.51 -11.63
CA THR A 20 -6.74 13.36 -12.88
C THR A 20 -5.72 12.23 -12.76
N ALA A 21 -5.02 12.13 -11.62
CA ALA A 21 -4.11 11.02 -11.36
C ALA A 21 -4.84 9.67 -11.36
N ALA A 22 -6.05 9.58 -10.79
CA ALA A 22 -6.85 8.36 -10.82
C ALA A 22 -7.20 7.92 -12.25
N TYR A 23 -7.58 8.85 -13.13
CA TYR A 23 -7.81 8.55 -14.55
C TYR A 23 -6.53 8.07 -15.26
N TYR A 24 -5.39 8.73 -15.00
CA TYR A 24 -4.11 8.29 -15.52
C TYR A 24 -3.76 6.88 -15.05
N LEU A 25 -3.88 6.60 -13.75
CA LEU A 25 -3.62 5.28 -13.17
C LEU A 25 -4.56 4.21 -13.75
N SER A 26 -5.84 4.56 -13.97
CA SER A 26 -6.80 3.67 -14.64
C SER A 26 -6.37 3.36 -16.07
N PHE A 27 -5.89 4.34 -16.81
CA PHE A 27 -5.36 4.14 -18.16
C PHE A 27 -4.12 3.23 -18.14
N VAL A 28 -3.18 3.47 -17.22
CA VAL A 28 -2.00 2.61 -17.04
C VAL A 28 -2.43 1.17 -16.72
N TRP A 29 -3.37 0.99 -15.80
CA TRP A 29 -3.87 -0.32 -15.41
C TRP A 29 -4.45 -1.09 -16.60
N HIS A 30 -5.37 -0.48 -17.35
CA HIS A 30 -6.05 -1.14 -18.48
C HIS A 30 -5.12 -1.43 -19.68
N THR A 31 -3.98 -0.75 -19.76
CA THR A 31 -2.96 -0.97 -20.79
C THR A 31 -1.79 -1.85 -20.33
N THR A 32 -1.82 -2.32 -19.07
CA THR A 32 -0.79 -3.18 -18.51
C THR A 32 -1.19 -4.66 -18.63
N ARG A 33 -0.31 -5.48 -19.20
CA ARG A 33 -0.45 -6.94 -19.17
C ARG A 33 0.04 -7.44 -17.82
N LEU A 34 -0.90 -7.85 -16.97
CA LEU A 34 -0.63 -8.18 -15.58
C LEU A 34 -0.43 -9.68 -15.37
N THR A 35 0.64 -10.05 -14.69
CA THR A 35 0.88 -11.36 -14.08
C THR A 35 0.65 -11.26 -12.58
N ILE A 36 -0.11 -12.19 -12.00
CA ILE A 36 -0.35 -12.26 -10.55
C ILE A 36 0.27 -13.54 -10.02
N GLU A 37 1.16 -13.41 -9.02
CA GLU A 37 1.82 -14.54 -8.37
C GLU A 37 1.57 -14.50 -6.85
N PRO A 38 1.24 -15.65 -6.23
CA PRO A 38 0.91 -16.93 -6.88
C PRO A 38 -0.45 -16.89 -7.58
N THR A 39 -0.65 -17.73 -8.57
CA THR A 39 -1.92 -17.84 -9.29
C THR A 39 -3.10 -18.02 -8.32
N GLY A 40 -4.19 -17.28 -8.51
CA GLY A 40 -5.36 -17.30 -7.63
C GLY A 40 -5.14 -16.59 -6.28
N ALA A 41 -4.08 -15.74 -6.14
CA ALA A 41 -3.82 -15.01 -4.90
C ALA A 41 -4.97 -14.09 -4.51
N VAL A 42 -5.56 -13.38 -5.48
CA VAL A 42 -6.66 -12.44 -5.23
C VAL A 42 -7.87 -13.16 -4.62
N GLU A 43 -8.24 -14.31 -5.19
CA GLU A 43 -9.38 -15.10 -4.71
C GLU A 43 -9.12 -15.73 -3.34
N ARG A 44 -7.88 -16.17 -3.08
CA ARG A 44 -7.50 -16.69 -1.76
C ARG A 44 -7.54 -15.63 -0.68
N ILE A 45 -6.98 -14.45 -0.98
CA ILE A 45 -6.99 -13.30 -0.06
C ILE A 45 -8.43 -12.83 0.17
N ALA A 46 -9.26 -12.80 -0.86
CA ALA A 46 -10.67 -12.40 -0.77
C ALA A 46 -11.50 -13.28 0.18
N LYS A 47 -11.12 -14.54 0.39
CA LYS A 47 -11.77 -15.45 1.35
C LYS A 47 -11.38 -15.19 2.81
N GLN A 48 -10.32 -14.40 3.04
CA GLN A 48 -9.79 -14.16 4.39
C GLN A 48 -10.01 -12.74 4.91
N VAL A 49 -10.78 -11.92 4.17
CA VAL A 49 -11.11 -10.56 4.60
C VAL A 49 -11.91 -10.56 5.92
N PRO A 50 -11.75 -9.56 6.79
CA PRO A 50 -10.89 -8.38 6.61
C PRO A 50 -9.41 -8.68 6.91
N ILE A 51 -8.53 -8.05 6.15
CA ILE A 51 -7.07 -8.21 6.22
C ILE A 51 -6.37 -6.85 6.30
N ILE A 52 -5.08 -6.89 6.66
CA ILE A 52 -4.16 -5.77 6.53
C ILE A 52 -3.32 -6.02 5.26
N LEU A 53 -3.48 -5.17 4.24
CA LEU A 53 -2.64 -5.22 3.05
C LEU A 53 -1.43 -4.32 3.26
N ALA A 54 -0.25 -4.92 3.31
CA ALA A 54 1.02 -4.23 3.48
C ALA A 54 1.71 -4.01 2.12
N MET A 55 2.31 -2.84 1.93
CA MET A 55 3.10 -2.51 0.74
C MET A 55 4.20 -1.52 1.09
N TRP A 56 5.21 -1.38 0.21
CA TRP A 56 6.18 -0.29 0.31
C TRP A 56 5.63 1.02 -0.27
N HIS A 57 6.05 2.14 0.29
CA HIS A 57 5.57 3.48 -0.09
C HIS A 57 5.82 3.77 -1.58
N GLY A 58 6.99 3.40 -2.08
CA GLY A 58 7.38 3.66 -3.47
C GLY A 58 6.58 2.89 -4.53
N GLN A 59 5.67 1.97 -4.18
CA GLN A 59 4.99 1.06 -5.12
C GLN A 59 3.48 1.01 -4.97
N HIS A 60 2.87 1.99 -4.29
CA HIS A 60 1.47 1.94 -3.89
C HIS A 60 0.45 2.33 -4.97
N PHE A 61 0.85 3.01 -6.04
CA PHE A 61 -0.10 3.67 -6.96
C PHE A 61 -1.11 2.74 -7.65
N LEU A 62 -0.71 1.55 -8.06
CA LEU A 62 -1.61 0.61 -8.74
C LEU A 62 -2.23 -0.44 -7.80
N MET A 63 -1.90 -0.42 -6.51
CA MET A 63 -2.48 -1.32 -5.51
C MET A 63 -4.02 -1.25 -5.40
N PRO A 64 -4.68 -0.07 -5.52
CA PRO A 64 -6.14 0.02 -5.44
C PRO A 64 -6.88 -0.84 -6.47
N PHE A 65 -6.26 -1.13 -7.61
CA PHE A 65 -6.86 -1.94 -8.69
C PHE A 65 -6.82 -3.44 -8.44
N LEU A 66 -5.97 -3.93 -7.53
CA LEU A 66 -5.91 -5.36 -7.18
C LEU A 66 -7.09 -5.81 -6.32
N LYS A 67 -7.81 -4.87 -5.71
CA LYS A 67 -8.94 -5.16 -4.84
C LYS A 67 -10.19 -5.55 -5.66
N PRO A 68 -10.83 -6.69 -5.37
CA PRO A 68 -12.16 -7.00 -5.92
C PRO A 68 -13.18 -5.92 -5.53
N LYS A 69 -14.05 -5.54 -6.47
CA LYS A 69 -15.02 -4.43 -6.29
C LYS A 69 -15.98 -4.64 -5.11
N ASN A 70 -16.33 -5.88 -4.82
CA ASN A 70 -17.27 -6.25 -3.75
C ASN A 70 -16.64 -6.33 -2.35
N ILE A 71 -15.33 -6.12 -2.21
CA ILE A 71 -14.66 -6.17 -0.90
C ILE A 71 -14.51 -4.74 -0.35
N PRO A 72 -15.06 -4.45 0.84
CA PRO A 72 -14.87 -3.15 1.47
C PRO A 72 -13.43 -3.00 1.94
N ALA A 73 -12.79 -1.90 1.52
CA ALA A 73 -11.44 -1.58 1.94
C ALA A 73 -11.23 -0.08 2.10
N LYS A 74 -10.33 0.28 3.01
CA LYS A 74 -9.87 1.65 3.24
C LYS A 74 -8.35 1.70 3.13
N VAL A 75 -7.83 2.84 2.69
CA VAL A 75 -6.39 3.10 2.62
C VAL A 75 -6.01 4.07 3.73
N LEU A 76 -4.99 3.73 4.51
CA LEU A 76 -4.41 4.66 5.49
C LEU A 76 -3.55 5.69 4.77
N ILE A 77 -3.94 6.96 4.85
CA ILE A 77 -3.28 8.06 4.15
C ILE A 77 -2.96 9.19 5.13
N SER A 78 -1.74 9.71 5.03
CA SER A 78 -1.27 10.84 5.83
C SER A 78 -2.20 12.07 5.69
N ARG A 79 -2.30 12.86 6.78
CA ARG A 79 -2.99 14.16 6.77
C ARG A 79 -2.14 15.29 6.17
N HIS A 80 -0.88 15.02 5.81
CA HIS A 80 -0.05 16.01 5.13
C HIS A 80 -0.59 16.33 3.74
N ARG A 81 -0.18 17.48 3.21
CA ARG A 81 -0.66 18.04 1.95
C ARG A 81 -0.63 17.06 0.77
N ASP A 82 0.45 16.31 0.62
CA ASP A 82 0.59 15.33 -0.45
C ASP A 82 -0.38 14.16 -0.27
N GLY A 83 -0.80 13.88 0.96
CA GLY A 83 -1.85 12.94 1.28
C GLY A 83 -3.24 13.35 0.79
N GLU A 84 -3.54 14.65 0.57
CA GLU A 84 -4.83 15.09 0.04
C GLU A 84 -5.01 14.66 -1.41
N ILE A 85 -3.95 14.78 -2.22
CA ILE A 85 -3.96 14.34 -3.64
C ILE A 85 -4.15 12.81 -3.69
N ASN A 86 -3.40 12.07 -2.87
CA ASN A 86 -3.52 10.62 -2.81
C ASN A 86 -4.91 10.18 -2.31
N ALA A 87 -5.48 10.86 -1.32
CA ALA A 87 -6.82 10.55 -0.83
C ALA A 87 -7.88 10.78 -1.92
N ALA A 88 -7.82 11.92 -2.62
CA ALA A 88 -8.73 12.20 -3.72
C ALA A 88 -8.61 11.17 -4.86
N ALA A 89 -7.39 10.70 -5.17
CA ALA A 89 -7.19 9.66 -6.16
C ALA A 89 -7.78 8.31 -5.71
N VAL A 90 -7.52 7.90 -4.47
CA VAL A 90 -8.03 6.65 -3.89
C VAL A 90 -9.56 6.64 -3.82
N GLU A 91 -10.17 7.76 -3.43
CA GLU A 91 -11.63 7.94 -3.39
C GLU A 91 -12.24 7.89 -4.80
N ALA A 92 -11.61 8.54 -5.77
CA ALA A 92 -12.04 8.49 -7.17
C ALA A 92 -11.98 7.07 -7.76
N LEU A 93 -11.09 6.22 -7.24
CA LEU A 93 -11.00 4.79 -7.59
C LEU A 93 -11.96 3.90 -6.76
N GLY A 94 -12.88 4.49 -5.98
CA GLY A 94 -13.91 3.76 -5.24
C GLY A 94 -13.42 3.09 -3.96
N ASN A 95 -12.33 3.54 -3.37
CA ASN A 95 -11.85 3.06 -2.08
C ASN A 95 -12.08 4.11 -0.99
N GLY A 96 -12.35 3.67 0.24
CA GLY A 96 -12.42 4.57 1.39
C GLY A 96 -11.03 4.99 1.86
N THR A 97 -10.97 6.03 2.68
CA THR A 97 -9.72 6.49 3.30
C THR A 97 -9.82 6.54 4.82
N ILE A 98 -8.72 6.26 5.51
CA ILE A 98 -8.49 6.58 6.92
C ILE A 98 -7.41 7.64 6.94
N ARG A 99 -7.73 8.83 7.50
CA ARG A 99 -6.80 9.95 7.53
C ARG A 99 -6.02 9.97 8.84
N GLY A 100 -4.72 9.74 8.75
CA GLY A 100 -3.82 9.72 9.90
C GLY A 100 -2.38 9.84 9.49
N SER A 101 -1.50 10.27 10.40
CA SER A 101 -0.06 10.21 10.22
C SER A 101 0.52 9.15 11.13
N GLY A 102 1.45 8.32 10.62
CA GLY A 102 2.34 7.58 11.49
C GLY A 102 3.13 8.56 12.37
N SER A 103 3.32 8.23 13.65
CA SER A 103 4.21 9.00 14.51
C SER A 103 5.66 8.85 14.04
N HIS A 104 6.44 9.94 14.12
CA HIS A 104 7.88 9.88 13.93
C HIS A 104 8.48 9.34 15.24
N GLY A 105 9.01 8.11 15.24
CA GLY A 105 9.68 7.49 16.38
C GLY A 105 8.99 6.23 16.92
N PRO A 106 9.62 5.55 17.91
CA PRO A 106 9.07 4.35 18.53
C PRO A 106 7.78 4.58 19.30
N ASP A 107 7.46 5.83 19.64
CA ASP A 107 6.25 6.22 20.36
C ASP A 107 5.09 6.53 19.40
N VAL A 108 4.05 5.71 19.45
CA VAL A 108 2.75 5.93 18.80
C VAL A 108 1.96 7.06 19.49
N SER A 109 2.54 7.69 20.51
CA SER A 109 1.88 8.60 21.47
C SER A 109 1.49 9.99 20.94
N GLY A 110 1.88 10.38 19.73
CA GLY A 110 1.34 11.59 19.10
C GLY A 110 -0.17 11.46 18.87
N LYS A 111 -0.97 12.43 19.37
CA LYS A 111 -2.46 12.41 19.28
C LYS A 111 -3.01 12.01 17.90
N GLY A 112 -2.30 12.30 16.81
CA GLY A 112 -2.70 11.94 15.44
C GLY A 112 -2.41 10.48 15.07
N GLY A 113 -1.32 9.89 15.59
CA GLY A 113 -0.94 8.51 15.36
C GLY A 113 -1.88 7.52 16.06
N LEU A 114 -2.20 7.78 17.33
CA LEU A 114 -3.12 6.96 18.10
C LEU A 114 -4.54 6.98 17.51
N PHE A 115 -5.01 8.14 17.05
CA PHE A 115 -6.31 8.23 16.40
C PHE A 115 -6.37 7.38 15.13
N ALA A 116 -5.33 7.45 14.28
CA ALA A 116 -5.26 6.66 13.06
C ALA A 116 -5.16 5.16 13.36
N PHE A 117 -4.35 4.79 14.35
CA PHE A 117 -4.23 3.41 14.83
C PHE A 117 -5.59 2.82 15.25
N ASN A 118 -6.30 3.51 16.15
CA ASN A 118 -7.62 3.08 16.60
C ASN A 118 -8.65 3.02 15.46
N ALA A 119 -8.60 3.96 14.50
CA ALA A 119 -9.49 3.95 13.35
C ALA A 119 -9.23 2.76 12.42
N VAL A 120 -7.95 2.34 12.26
CA VAL A 120 -7.58 1.14 11.50
C VAL A 120 -8.08 -0.12 12.21
N VAL A 121 -7.80 -0.28 13.51
CA VAL A 121 -8.25 -1.44 14.29
C VAL A 121 -9.77 -1.55 14.22
N ARG A 122 -10.50 -0.46 14.44
CA ARG A 122 -11.97 -0.44 14.33
C ARG A 122 -12.49 -0.80 12.95
N ALA A 123 -11.84 -0.35 11.87
CA ALA A 123 -12.22 -0.74 10.52
C ALA A 123 -12.10 -2.25 10.32
N LEU A 124 -10.99 -2.85 10.77
CA LEU A 124 -10.75 -4.30 10.70
C LEU A 124 -11.76 -5.09 11.54
N GLU A 125 -12.14 -4.60 12.74
CA GLU A 125 -13.16 -5.22 13.60
C GLU A 125 -14.55 -5.19 12.95
N THR A 126 -14.86 -4.15 12.18
CA THR A 126 -16.14 -3.99 11.48
C THR A 126 -16.20 -4.64 10.09
N GLY A 127 -15.22 -5.48 9.73
CA GLY A 127 -15.21 -6.24 8.48
C GLY A 127 -14.61 -5.50 7.29
N VAL A 128 -13.94 -4.36 7.50
CA VAL A 128 -13.33 -3.55 6.44
C VAL A 128 -11.82 -3.80 6.41
N SER A 129 -11.29 -4.27 5.28
CA SER A 129 -9.85 -4.44 5.09
C SER A 129 -9.13 -3.09 5.03
N VAL A 130 -7.87 -3.06 5.47
CA VAL A 130 -7.08 -1.83 5.43
C VAL A 130 -5.79 -2.04 4.68
N ALA A 131 -5.54 -1.20 3.68
CA ALA A 131 -4.27 -1.11 2.98
C ALA A 131 -3.43 0.02 3.57
N MET A 132 -2.15 -0.26 3.81
CA MET A 132 -1.21 0.72 4.37
C MET A 132 0.22 0.44 3.95
N THR A 133 1.02 1.48 3.91
CA THR A 133 2.45 1.35 3.72
C THR A 133 3.12 0.94 5.02
N ALA A 134 4.10 0.04 4.92
CA ALA A 134 4.79 -0.54 6.07
C ALA A 134 6.04 0.25 6.50
N ASP A 135 6.51 1.16 5.64
CA ASP A 135 7.76 1.89 5.88
C ASP A 135 7.72 2.77 7.13
N VAL A 136 8.83 2.80 7.83
CA VAL A 136 9.10 3.88 8.78
C VAL A 136 9.20 5.21 8.02
N PRO A 137 8.56 6.29 8.50
CA PRO A 137 8.59 7.57 7.81
C PRO A 137 10.02 8.02 7.43
N LYS A 138 10.21 8.31 6.15
CA LYS A 138 11.49 8.74 5.54
C LYS A 138 12.61 7.69 5.55
N VAL A 139 12.31 6.44 5.88
CA VAL A 139 13.26 5.32 5.77
C VAL A 139 12.65 4.25 4.87
N SER A 140 13.16 4.17 3.65
CA SER A 140 12.64 3.23 2.66
C SER A 140 12.92 1.79 3.03
N ARG A 141 11.92 0.93 2.84
CA ARG A 141 12.01 -0.53 3.00
C ARG A 141 12.47 -1.00 4.38
N VAL A 142 12.13 -0.24 5.41
CA VAL A 142 12.24 -0.66 6.81
C VAL A 142 10.84 -0.65 7.41
N ALA A 143 10.33 -1.81 7.79
CA ALA A 143 8.99 -1.92 8.34
C ALA A 143 8.92 -1.34 9.76
N GLY A 144 7.86 -0.59 10.04
CA GLY A 144 7.59 -0.05 11.37
C GLY A 144 6.80 -1.02 12.25
N LEU A 145 6.93 -0.89 13.58
CA LEU A 145 6.15 -1.68 14.55
C LEU A 145 4.63 -1.41 14.47
N GLY A 146 4.21 -0.29 13.89
CA GLY A 146 2.79 0.09 13.84
C GLY A 146 1.90 -0.96 13.16
N ILE A 147 2.37 -1.55 12.05
CA ILE A 147 1.58 -2.54 11.31
C ILE A 147 1.41 -3.86 12.08
N VAL A 148 2.44 -4.33 12.78
CA VAL A 148 2.37 -5.57 13.58
C VAL A 148 1.55 -5.37 14.86
N LYS A 149 1.60 -4.18 15.47
CA LYS A 149 0.72 -3.82 16.59
C LYS A 149 -0.76 -3.76 16.17
N ILE A 150 -1.05 -3.27 14.96
CA ILE A 150 -2.41 -3.31 14.40
C ILE A 150 -2.85 -4.77 14.20
N ALA A 151 -1.99 -5.63 13.68
CA ALA A 151 -2.29 -7.06 13.52
C ALA A 151 -2.53 -7.76 14.86
N GLN A 152 -1.68 -7.50 15.87
CA GLN A 152 -1.84 -7.99 17.23
C GLN A 152 -3.20 -7.61 17.83
N MET A 153 -3.55 -6.31 17.77
CA MET A 153 -4.78 -5.79 18.36
C MET A 153 -6.04 -6.29 17.64
N SER A 154 -6.03 -6.27 16.32
CA SER A 154 -7.19 -6.67 15.50
C SER A 154 -7.31 -8.19 15.35
N GLY A 155 -6.22 -8.95 15.53
CA GLY A 155 -6.16 -10.39 15.25
C GLY A 155 -6.26 -10.71 13.75
N ARG A 156 -6.02 -9.72 12.87
CA ARG A 156 -6.12 -9.88 11.41
C ARG A 156 -4.75 -10.08 10.78
N PRO A 157 -4.65 -10.96 9.75
CA PRO A 157 -3.39 -11.24 9.08
C PRO A 157 -2.89 -10.04 8.27
N ILE A 158 -1.56 -9.93 8.19
CA ILE A 158 -0.88 -9.00 7.29
C ILE A 158 -0.55 -9.76 6.00
N TYR A 159 -1.00 -9.24 4.86
CA TYR A 159 -0.63 -9.71 3.54
C TYR A 159 0.38 -8.77 2.91
N PRO A 160 1.66 -9.15 2.79
CA PRO A 160 2.65 -8.37 2.06
C PRO A 160 2.38 -8.50 0.55
N VAL A 161 2.26 -7.36 -0.13
CA VAL A 161 1.99 -7.30 -1.58
C VAL A 161 2.89 -6.28 -2.24
N ALA A 162 3.46 -6.65 -3.38
CA ALA A 162 4.23 -5.75 -4.23
C ALA A 162 3.63 -5.68 -5.63
N PHE A 163 3.82 -4.53 -6.28
CA PHE A 163 3.44 -4.31 -7.67
C PHE A 163 4.58 -3.63 -8.42
N ALA A 164 4.89 -4.11 -9.62
CA ALA A 164 5.88 -3.51 -10.49
C ALA A 164 5.40 -3.49 -11.94
N THR A 165 5.88 -2.51 -12.72
CA THR A 165 5.75 -2.50 -14.18
C THR A 165 7.13 -2.40 -14.81
N ARG A 166 7.32 -3.00 -16.00
CA ARG A 166 8.56 -2.89 -16.75
C ARG A 166 8.83 -1.43 -17.16
N ARG A 167 7.81 -0.76 -17.71
CA ARG A 167 7.90 0.65 -18.07
C ARG A 167 7.53 1.49 -16.87
N ARG A 168 8.53 2.08 -16.24
CA ARG A 168 8.41 2.93 -15.06
C ARG A 168 9.49 3.99 -15.03
N ILE A 169 9.21 5.09 -14.34
CA ILE A 169 10.20 6.10 -13.95
C ILE A 169 10.34 5.98 -12.43
N VAL A 170 11.56 5.71 -11.95
CA VAL A 170 11.85 5.68 -10.52
C VAL A 170 12.41 7.04 -10.13
N LEU A 171 11.71 7.72 -9.23
CA LEU A 171 12.13 9.03 -8.72
C LEU A 171 13.31 8.87 -7.76
N ASP A 172 14.18 9.86 -7.74
CA ASP A 172 15.28 9.95 -6.79
C ASP A 172 14.81 10.68 -5.50
N ASN A 173 13.87 10.03 -4.82
CA ASN A 173 13.34 10.45 -3.53
C ASN A 173 13.56 9.35 -2.48
N TRP A 174 13.22 9.63 -1.21
CA TRP A 174 13.52 8.74 -0.09
C TRP A 174 12.90 7.34 -0.23
N ASP A 175 11.71 7.20 -0.86
CA ASP A 175 10.98 5.94 -1.02
C ASP A 175 11.16 5.30 -2.40
N ARG A 176 11.95 5.92 -3.30
CA ARG A 176 12.17 5.45 -4.67
C ARG A 176 10.85 5.22 -5.41
N THR A 177 9.92 6.19 -5.29
CA THR A 177 8.60 6.12 -5.91
C THR A 177 8.66 5.76 -7.38
N ALA A 178 7.96 4.71 -7.76
CA ALA A 178 7.85 4.25 -9.15
C ALA A 178 6.59 4.82 -9.80
N ILE A 179 6.75 5.66 -10.81
CA ILE A 179 5.67 6.14 -11.68
C ILE A 179 5.51 5.12 -12.81
N ASN A 180 4.40 4.40 -12.77
CA ASN A 180 4.07 3.38 -13.76
C ASN A 180 3.65 4.03 -15.08
N LEU A 181 4.13 3.49 -16.21
CA LEU A 181 3.82 3.98 -17.55
C LEU A 181 2.89 3.01 -18.30
N PRO A 182 2.04 3.52 -19.21
CA PRO A 182 1.08 2.69 -19.95
C PRO A 182 1.78 1.74 -20.95
N PHE A 183 1.00 0.78 -21.48
CA PHE A 183 1.44 -0.24 -22.44
C PHE A 183 2.64 -1.05 -21.93
N SER A 184 2.54 -1.52 -20.71
CA SER A 184 3.60 -2.23 -20.00
C SER A 184 3.25 -3.69 -19.73
N ARG A 185 4.28 -4.49 -19.41
CA ARG A 185 4.09 -5.70 -18.60
C ARG A 185 4.13 -5.29 -17.14
N GLY A 186 3.33 -5.95 -16.31
CA GLY A 186 3.31 -5.71 -14.88
C GLY A 186 3.20 -7.02 -14.11
N ALA A 187 3.60 -6.97 -12.86
CA ALA A 187 3.46 -8.09 -11.94
C ALA A 187 2.92 -7.60 -10.59
N ALA A 188 1.99 -8.38 -10.03
CA ALA A 188 1.56 -8.27 -8.65
C ALA A 188 1.97 -9.56 -7.93
N VAL A 189 2.71 -9.44 -6.83
CA VAL A 189 3.18 -10.58 -6.05
C VAL A 189 2.65 -10.45 -4.64
N ALA A 190 1.95 -11.49 -4.17
CA ALA A 190 1.45 -11.59 -2.81
C ALA A 190 2.26 -12.63 -2.03
N GLY A 191 2.83 -12.22 -0.91
CA GLY A 191 3.47 -13.14 0.04
C GLY A 191 2.47 -13.93 0.87
N ALA A 192 2.98 -14.84 1.68
CA ALA A 192 2.18 -15.57 2.67
C ALA A 192 1.62 -14.63 3.75
N PRO A 193 0.45 -14.93 4.34
CA PRO A 193 -0.10 -14.15 5.43
C PRO A 193 0.77 -14.26 6.68
N ILE A 194 0.98 -13.14 7.36
CA ILE A 194 1.70 -13.06 8.63
C ILE A 194 0.69 -12.82 9.74
N TYR A 195 0.63 -13.73 10.71
CA TYR A 195 -0.23 -13.66 11.88
C TYR A 195 0.59 -13.21 13.09
N VAL A 196 0.03 -12.31 13.89
CA VAL A 196 0.64 -11.83 15.13
C VAL A 196 -0.24 -12.27 16.30
N PRO A 197 0.27 -13.07 17.25
CA PRO A 197 -0.48 -13.47 18.43
C PRO A 197 -0.93 -12.25 19.26
N ARG A 198 -2.08 -12.33 19.87
CA ARG A 198 -2.62 -11.22 20.70
C ARG A 198 -1.80 -10.97 21.96
N ASP A 199 -1.18 -12.01 22.47
CA ASP A 199 -0.31 -12.04 23.65
C ASP A 199 1.18 -11.90 23.31
N ALA A 200 1.51 -11.52 22.05
CA ALA A 200 2.88 -11.32 21.60
C ALA A 200 3.60 -10.30 22.48
N ASP A 201 4.75 -10.69 23.00
CA ASP A 201 5.71 -9.81 23.65
C ASP A 201 6.50 -8.96 22.67
N ASP A 202 7.31 -8.03 23.15
CA ASP A 202 8.11 -7.14 22.31
C ASP A 202 9.08 -7.89 21.38
N ALA A 203 9.64 -9.02 21.83
CA ALA A 203 10.52 -9.85 21.02
C ALA A 203 9.75 -10.49 19.86
N THR A 204 8.58 -11.04 20.13
CA THR A 204 7.68 -11.62 19.12
C THR A 204 7.19 -10.55 18.12
N LEU A 205 6.88 -9.34 18.60
CA LEU A 205 6.51 -8.22 17.72
C LEU A 205 7.67 -7.82 16.80
N GLU A 206 8.90 -7.80 17.30
CA GLU A 206 10.08 -7.50 16.48
C GLU A 206 10.34 -8.60 15.44
N LEU A 207 10.17 -9.88 15.79
CA LEU A 207 10.24 -10.98 14.82
C LEU A 207 9.18 -10.84 13.73
N ALA A 208 7.94 -10.52 14.10
CA ALA A 208 6.86 -10.29 13.14
C ALA A 208 7.15 -9.06 12.24
N ARG A 209 7.72 -7.99 12.80
CA ARG A 209 8.13 -6.81 12.02
C ARG A 209 9.17 -7.18 10.96
N ARG A 210 10.19 -7.95 11.33
CA ARG A 210 11.21 -8.44 10.39
C ARG A 210 10.61 -9.36 9.33
N ALA A 211 9.70 -10.24 9.71
CA ALA A 211 9.01 -11.10 8.75
C ALA A 211 8.21 -10.30 7.71
N VAL A 212 7.54 -9.20 8.12
CA VAL A 212 6.86 -8.27 7.19
C VAL A 212 7.86 -7.61 6.24
N GLU A 213 9.00 -7.13 6.77
CA GLU A 213 10.05 -6.49 5.99
C GLU A 213 10.65 -7.44 4.94
N GLU A 214 11.03 -8.63 5.35
CA GLU A 214 11.60 -9.67 4.48
C GLU A 214 10.61 -10.10 3.41
N ALA A 215 9.34 -10.35 3.78
CA ALA A 215 8.30 -10.76 2.84
C ALA A 215 7.98 -9.66 1.81
N LEU A 216 7.94 -8.39 2.23
CA LEU A 216 7.76 -7.26 1.31
C LEU A 216 8.96 -7.08 0.38
N ASN A 217 10.18 -7.26 0.87
CA ASN A 217 11.37 -7.18 0.04
C ASN A 217 11.42 -8.33 -0.98
N ALA A 218 11.11 -9.55 -0.55
CA ALA A 218 11.03 -10.72 -1.44
C ALA A 218 9.94 -10.53 -2.51
N ALA A 219 8.72 -10.13 -2.12
CA ALA A 219 7.63 -9.85 -3.06
C ALA A 219 8.00 -8.74 -4.06
N THR A 220 8.70 -7.70 -3.59
CA THR A 220 9.16 -6.59 -4.42
C THR A 220 10.18 -7.05 -5.45
N SER A 221 11.21 -7.77 -5.04
CA SER A 221 12.23 -8.31 -5.95
C SER A 221 11.58 -9.20 -7.00
N ARG A 222 10.70 -10.09 -6.56
CA ARG A 222 9.97 -11.00 -7.46
C ARG A 222 9.08 -10.27 -8.45
N ALA A 223 8.36 -9.21 -8.01
CA ALA A 223 7.53 -8.41 -8.90
C ALA A 223 8.37 -7.70 -9.99
N TYR A 224 9.55 -7.20 -9.64
CA TYR A 224 10.47 -6.62 -10.62
C TYR A 224 11.02 -7.68 -11.59
N GLU A 225 11.45 -8.84 -11.10
CA GLU A 225 11.93 -9.94 -11.95
C GLU A 225 10.90 -10.34 -13.01
N ILE A 226 9.65 -10.54 -12.62
CA ILE A 226 8.57 -10.89 -13.55
C ILE A 226 8.29 -9.74 -14.53
N ALA A 227 8.16 -8.51 -14.03
CA ALA A 227 7.86 -7.36 -14.87
C ALA A 227 8.98 -7.08 -15.89
N ASP A 228 10.24 -7.20 -15.49
CA ASP A 228 11.41 -6.95 -16.35
C ASP A 228 11.74 -8.14 -17.26
N GLY A 229 11.22 -9.33 -16.94
CA GLY A 229 11.43 -10.56 -17.71
C GLY A 229 12.76 -11.22 -17.43
N THR A 230 13.33 -10.99 -16.24
CA THR A 230 14.57 -11.62 -15.75
C THR A 230 14.28 -12.88 -14.92
N ALA A 231 13.00 -13.16 -14.65
CA ALA A 231 12.60 -14.39 -13.98
C ALA A 231 12.96 -15.60 -14.85
N GLU A 232 13.79 -16.49 -14.35
CA GLU A 232 14.08 -17.77 -15.00
C GLU A 232 12.78 -18.58 -15.16
N GLY A 233 12.43 -18.85 -16.41
CA GLY A 233 11.40 -19.84 -16.76
C GLY A 233 9.97 -19.35 -16.74
N GLY A 234 9.44 -18.98 -17.92
CA GLY A 234 8.02 -19.03 -18.12
C GLY A 234 7.38 -17.89 -18.88
N PHE A 235 7.70 -17.75 -20.14
CA PHE A 235 6.72 -17.42 -21.17
C PHE A 235 7.25 -17.92 -22.51
N ARG A 236 7.03 -19.22 -22.75
CA ARG A 236 6.90 -19.74 -24.12
C ARG A 236 5.40 -19.97 -24.36
N GLY A 237 4.86 -19.28 -25.31
CA GLY A 237 3.49 -19.43 -25.75
C GLY A 237 2.85 -18.11 -26.09
#